data_6df3c68f5a3713a74b53f2ceb1f17ae3
#
_entry.id   6df3c68f5a3713a74b53f2ceb1f17ae3
#
_cell.length_a   1.000
_cell.length_b   1.000
_cell.length_c   1.000
_cell.angle_alpha   90.00
_cell.angle_beta   90.00
_cell.angle_gamma   90.00
#
_symmetry.space_group_name_H-M   'P 1'
#
loop_
_entity.id
_entity.type
_entity.pdbx_description
1 polymer ?
#
loop_
_entity_poly.entity_id
_entity_poly.type
_entity_poly.pdbx_seq_one_letter_code
_entity_poly.pdbx_strand_id
1 'polypeptide(L)'
;MMKKAIAAILYLFMAVTVSAQSGKTTAPASKNNPHLKVFNQSVMSGDVPSAVVALNYYVSDQGANTVYEDTLVMLYMQLGSYVQCYYWADKRSKLRPNDNNLLEMKGICLDKLQQPKEAIAVFEQLYSKTQNSYHAYKLMELQYGIKRLAECVATGMAVEKQTFKPEYTMTYNVGEQMGRTYLQAGIFNIHGLALYDLDRKAEAKQYFEKALVLDSTFMLAKQNLEAMKAIEAGAGKPKANNPSPGAPPANKQD
;
A
#
# COMPACT_ATOMS: atom_id res chain seq x y z
N MET A 1 22.33 -2.17 -17.80
CA MET A 1 21.30 -3.10 -17.28
C MET A 1 19.97 -2.43 -16.91
N MET A 2 19.76 -1.15 -17.17
CA MET A 2 18.52 -0.41 -16.83
C MET A 2 17.36 -0.53 -17.85
N LYS A 3 17.59 -1.11 -19.03
CA LYS A 3 16.56 -1.18 -20.09
C LYS A 3 15.53 -2.32 -19.96
N LYS A 4 15.73 -3.29 -19.05
CA LYS A 4 14.80 -4.42 -18.88
C LYS A 4 13.71 -4.22 -17.81
N ALA A 5 13.87 -3.25 -16.91
CA ALA A 5 12.87 -2.97 -15.87
C ALA A 5 11.66 -2.14 -16.37
N ILE A 6 11.86 -1.35 -17.44
CA ILE A 6 10.81 -0.47 -18.00
C ILE A 6 9.77 -1.28 -18.80
N ALA A 7 10.16 -2.40 -19.39
CA ALA A 7 9.26 -3.24 -20.20
C ALA A 7 8.20 -4.00 -19.37
N ALA A 8 8.48 -4.30 -18.10
CA ALA A 8 7.53 -5.04 -17.25
C ALA A 8 6.35 -4.18 -16.75
N ILE A 9 6.52 -2.85 -16.69
CA ILE A 9 5.46 -1.93 -16.24
C ILE A 9 4.45 -1.65 -17.36
N LEU A 10 4.87 -1.71 -18.63
CA LEU A 10 3.97 -1.50 -19.78
C LEU A 10 2.99 -2.67 -20.01
N TYR A 11 3.30 -3.89 -19.57
CA TYR A 11 2.44 -5.06 -19.77
C TYR A 11 1.23 -5.12 -18.81
N LEU A 12 1.24 -4.36 -17.70
CA LEU A 12 0.10 -4.34 -16.77
C LEU A 12 -1.06 -3.44 -17.25
N PHE A 13 -0.84 -2.63 -18.29
CA PHE A 13 -1.86 -1.72 -18.84
C PHE A 13 -2.81 -2.35 -19.85
N MET A 14 -2.59 -3.59 -20.31
CA MET A 14 -3.37 -4.19 -21.42
C MET A 14 -4.47 -5.17 -21.02
N ALA A 15 -4.74 -5.41 -19.73
CA ALA A 15 -5.72 -6.41 -19.32
C ALA A 15 -6.82 -5.91 -18.39
N VAL A 16 -7.23 -4.63 -18.49
CA VAL A 16 -8.48 -4.19 -17.86
C VAL A 16 -9.59 -4.27 -18.89
N THR A 17 -10.19 -5.45 -19.03
CA THR A 17 -11.52 -5.58 -19.64
C THR A 17 -12.53 -4.97 -18.67
N VAL A 18 -12.91 -3.73 -18.94
CA VAL A 18 -13.97 -3.04 -18.21
C VAL A 18 -15.29 -3.71 -18.54
N SER A 19 -15.83 -4.50 -17.61
CA SER A 19 -17.25 -4.89 -17.64
C SER A 19 -18.08 -3.65 -17.33
N ALA A 20 -18.59 -3.01 -18.37
CA ALA A 20 -19.47 -1.86 -18.27
C ALA A 20 -20.81 -2.29 -17.67
N GLN A 21 -21.06 -1.95 -16.40
CA GLN A 21 -22.42 -1.85 -15.90
C GLN A 21 -22.96 -0.45 -16.17
N SER A 22 -24.12 -0.44 -16.83
CA SER A 22 -24.83 0.70 -17.39
C SER A 22 -25.15 1.80 -16.37
N GLY A 23 -24.43 2.91 -16.49
CA GLY A 23 -24.83 4.21 -15.95
C GLY A 23 -24.58 5.25 -17.03
N LYS A 24 -25.56 6.08 -17.35
CA LYS A 24 -25.68 7.10 -18.39
C LYS A 24 -24.37 7.43 -19.11
N THR A 25 -24.28 6.96 -20.37
CA THR A 25 -23.20 7.23 -21.30
C THR A 25 -23.07 8.72 -21.56
N THR A 26 -22.01 9.33 -21.01
CA THR A 26 -21.46 10.57 -21.58
C THR A 26 -20.95 10.25 -22.99
N ALA A 27 -21.16 11.18 -23.94
CA ALA A 27 -20.77 11.02 -25.33
C ALA A 27 -19.33 10.46 -25.47
N PRO A 28 -19.05 9.60 -26.46
CA PRO A 28 -17.73 9.04 -26.65
C PRO A 28 -16.72 10.19 -26.81
N ALA A 29 -15.65 10.14 -26.01
CA ALA A 29 -14.56 11.10 -26.09
C ALA A 29 -14.13 11.26 -27.56
N SER A 30 -14.17 12.48 -28.08
CA SER A 30 -13.74 12.74 -29.44
C SER A 30 -12.31 12.26 -29.63
N LYS A 31 -12.10 11.25 -30.49
CA LYS A 31 -10.77 10.71 -30.82
C LYS A 31 -9.76 11.78 -31.28
N ASN A 32 -10.26 12.97 -31.61
CA ASN A 32 -9.46 14.10 -32.09
C ASN A 32 -9.19 15.18 -31.05
N ASN A 33 -9.50 14.94 -29.75
CA ASN A 33 -9.17 15.93 -28.72
C ASN A 33 -7.65 16.10 -28.60
N PRO A 34 -7.12 17.34 -28.72
CA PRO A 34 -5.67 17.59 -28.70
C PRO A 34 -5.01 17.15 -27.38
N HIS A 35 -5.70 17.31 -26.26
CA HIS A 35 -5.19 16.90 -24.96
C HIS A 35 -5.03 15.38 -24.86
N LEU A 36 -5.96 14.60 -25.42
CA LEU A 36 -5.83 13.14 -25.47
C LEU A 36 -4.70 12.69 -26.40
N LYS A 37 -4.43 13.42 -27.48
CA LYS A 37 -3.27 13.11 -28.34
C LYS A 37 -1.97 13.29 -27.56
N VAL A 38 -1.81 14.41 -26.85
CA VAL A 38 -0.63 14.68 -26.01
C VAL A 38 -0.54 13.64 -24.89
N PHE A 39 -1.65 13.34 -24.21
CA PHE A 39 -1.70 12.30 -23.17
C PHE A 39 -1.19 10.95 -23.70
N ASN A 40 -1.73 10.47 -24.82
CA ASN A 40 -1.33 9.19 -25.40
C ASN A 40 0.16 9.17 -25.79
N GLN A 41 0.64 10.25 -26.40
CA GLN A 41 2.06 10.38 -26.74
C GLN A 41 2.96 10.36 -25.51
N SER A 42 2.59 11.09 -24.47
CA SER A 42 3.33 11.13 -23.19
C SER A 42 3.36 9.77 -22.49
N VAL A 43 2.23 9.04 -22.48
CA VAL A 43 2.19 7.66 -21.95
C VAL A 43 3.11 6.73 -22.75
N MET A 44 3.08 6.81 -24.09
CA MET A 44 3.95 5.99 -24.94
C MET A 44 5.44 6.30 -24.77
N SER A 45 5.79 7.54 -24.48
CA SER A 45 7.19 7.95 -24.20
C SER A 45 7.62 7.74 -22.74
N GLY A 46 6.68 7.36 -21.86
CA GLY A 46 6.94 7.23 -20.41
C GLY A 46 7.03 8.57 -19.67
N ASP A 47 6.61 9.66 -20.29
CA ASP A 47 6.57 11.00 -19.70
C ASP A 47 5.29 11.18 -18.87
N VAL A 48 5.31 10.62 -17.66
CA VAL A 48 4.16 10.65 -16.74
C VAL A 48 3.77 12.09 -16.34
N PRO A 49 4.70 13.02 -16.05
CA PRO A 49 4.34 14.40 -15.76
C PRO A 49 3.53 15.07 -16.89
N SER A 50 3.98 14.97 -18.14
CA SER A 50 3.26 15.52 -19.28
C SER A 50 1.91 14.82 -19.51
N ALA A 51 1.83 13.52 -19.29
CA ALA A 51 0.57 12.77 -19.34
C ALA A 51 -0.46 13.30 -18.33
N VAL A 52 -0.01 13.57 -17.09
CA VAL A 52 -0.88 14.16 -16.04
C VAL A 52 -1.38 15.53 -16.44
N VAL A 53 -0.50 16.41 -16.93
CA VAL A 53 -0.90 17.77 -17.36
C VAL A 53 -1.95 17.70 -18.47
N ALA A 54 -1.68 16.94 -19.52
CA ALA A 54 -2.59 16.79 -20.64
C ALA A 54 -3.95 16.22 -20.23
N LEU A 55 -3.94 15.23 -19.32
CA LEU A 55 -5.16 14.58 -18.86
C LEU A 55 -5.99 15.49 -17.94
N ASN A 56 -5.37 16.34 -17.14
CA ASN A 56 -6.08 17.34 -16.34
C ASN A 56 -6.80 18.36 -17.24
N TYR A 57 -6.14 18.86 -18.30
CA TYR A 57 -6.81 19.74 -19.27
C TYR A 57 -8.01 19.03 -19.92
N TYR A 58 -7.82 17.79 -20.35
CA TYR A 58 -8.92 17.03 -20.95
C TYR A 58 -10.10 16.87 -19.99
N VAL A 59 -9.86 16.48 -18.75
CA VAL A 59 -10.91 16.28 -17.74
C VAL A 59 -11.60 17.62 -17.41
N SER A 60 -10.85 18.72 -17.36
CA SER A 60 -11.40 20.06 -17.15
C SER A 60 -12.39 20.46 -18.28
N ASP A 61 -12.04 20.16 -19.53
CA ASP A 61 -12.86 20.50 -20.70
C ASP A 61 -14.12 19.63 -20.79
N GLN A 62 -14.06 18.36 -20.37
CA GLN A 62 -15.17 17.42 -20.48
C GLN A 62 -16.17 17.50 -19.31
N GLY A 63 -15.86 18.25 -18.26
CA GLY A 63 -16.62 18.25 -17.03
C GLY A 63 -16.42 17.01 -16.17
N ALA A 64 -17.29 16.79 -15.19
CA ALA A 64 -17.14 15.75 -14.18
C ALA A 64 -17.46 14.34 -14.72
N ASN A 65 -16.88 13.32 -14.06
CA ASN A 65 -17.23 11.89 -14.15
C ASN A 65 -16.76 11.14 -15.41
N THR A 66 -15.56 11.44 -15.88
CA THR A 66 -14.95 10.64 -16.95
C THR A 66 -14.13 9.48 -16.37
N VAL A 67 -13.96 8.40 -17.16
CA VAL A 67 -13.04 7.29 -16.81
C VAL A 67 -11.59 7.75 -16.66
N TYR A 68 -11.24 8.88 -17.24
CA TYR A 68 -9.90 9.48 -17.15
C TYR A 68 -9.57 10.05 -15.78
N GLU A 69 -10.59 10.33 -14.94
CA GLU A 69 -10.34 10.70 -13.52
C GLU A 69 -9.72 9.55 -12.75
N ASP A 70 -10.08 8.29 -13.06
CA ASP A 70 -9.45 7.10 -12.47
C ASP A 70 -8.00 6.95 -12.95
N THR A 71 -7.75 7.29 -14.22
CA THR A 71 -6.38 7.32 -14.75
C THR A 71 -5.52 8.37 -14.03
N LEU A 72 -6.09 9.53 -13.67
CA LEU A 72 -5.39 10.53 -12.85
C LEU A 72 -5.02 9.98 -11.47
N VAL A 73 -5.89 9.20 -10.81
CA VAL A 73 -5.55 8.53 -9.54
C VAL A 73 -4.28 7.70 -9.70
N MET A 74 -4.23 6.87 -10.76
CA MET A 74 -3.09 5.98 -11.01
C MET A 74 -1.80 6.74 -11.32
N LEU A 75 -1.89 7.77 -12.17
CA LEU A 75 -0.73 8.57 -12.56
C LEU A 75 -0.17 9.38 -11.39
N TYR A 76 -1.03 9.99 -10.57
CA TYR A 76 -0.59 10.69 -9.37
C TYR A 76 0.00 9.75 -8.32
N MET A 77 -0.53 8.52 -8.18
CA MET A 77 0.08 7.49 -7.34
C MET A 77 1.49 7.15 -7.83
N GLN A 78 1.67 6.96 -9.14
CA GLN A 78 2.96 6.65 -9.75
C GLN A 78 3.99 7.78 -9.55
N LEU A 79 3.54 9.03 -9.56
CA LEU A 79 4.39 10.21 -9.30
C LEU A 79 4.67 10.43 -7.80
N GLY A 80 4.04 9.69 -6.89
CA GLY A 80 4.10 9.98 -5.46
C GLY A 80 3.40 11.27 -5.05
N SER A 81 2.56 11.84 -5.93
CA SER A 81 1.80 13.06 -5.69
C SER A 81 0.54 12.74 -4.89
N TYR A 82 0.72 12.38 -3.61
CA TYR A 82 -0.33 11.77 -2.77
C TYR A 82 -1.49 12.72 -2.47
N VAL A 83 -1.28 14.04 -2.44
CA VAL A 83 -2.37 15.02 -2.25
C VAL A 83 -3.34 14.98 -3.42
N GLN A 84 -2.83 15.04 -4.64
CA GLN A 84 -3.64 15.01 -5.86
C GLN A 84 -4.27 13.62 -6.07
N CYS A 85 -3.51 12.57 -5.79
CA CYS A 85 -4.03 11.20 -5.83
C CYS A 85 -5.22 11.03 -4.86
N TYR A 86 -5.08 11.50 -3.61
CA TYR A 86 -6.16 11.49 -2.62
C TYR A 86 -7.39 12.25 -3.11
N TYR A 87 -7.19 13.46 -3.64
CA TYR A 87 -8.29 14.28 -4.15
C TYR A 87 -9.14 13.51 -5.17
N TRP A 88 -8.49 12.91 -6.16
CA TRP A 88 -9.20 12.15 -7.20
C TRP A 88 -9.76 10.83 -6.68
N ALA A 89 -9.02 10.09 -5.85
CA ALA A 89 -9.49 8.84 -5.25
C ALA A 89 -10.71 9.07 -4.33
N ASP A 90 -10.69 10.12 -3.52
CA ASP A 90 -11.82 10.48 -2.65
C ASP A 90 -13.05 10.89 -3.46
N LYS A 91 -12.88 11.75 -4.47
CA LYS A 91 -13.96 12.15 -5.39
C LYS A 91 -14.59 10.94 -6.07
N ARG A 92 -13.76 10.03 -6.60
CA ARG A 92 -14.22 8.86 -7.35
C ARG A 92 -14.84 7.80 -6.46
N SER A 93 -14.27 7.56 -5.26
CA SER A 93 -14.83 6.60 -4.30
C SER A 93 -16.21 7.01 -3.77
N LYS A 94 -16.49 8.30 -3.66
CA LYS A 94 -17.83 8.81 -3.31
C LYS A 94 -18.87 8.47 -4.38
N LEU A 95 -18.48 8.45 -5.65
CA LEU A 95 -19.37 8.08 -6.77
C LEU A 95 -19.47 6.57 -6.94
N ARG A 96 -18.46 5.83 -6.53
CA ARG A 96 -18.36 4.36 -6.63
C ARG A 96 -17.93 3.75 -5.29
N PRO A 97 -18.81 3.75 -4.28
CA PRO A 97 -18.45 3.36 -2.90
C PRO A 97 -18.08 1.86 -2.76
N ASN A 98 -18.38 1.06 -3.79
CA ASN A 98 -18.03 -0.35 -3.84
C ASN A 98 -16.77 -0.65 -4.67
N ASP A 99 -16.10 0.36 -5.18
CA ASP A 99 -14.82 0.19 -5.88
C ASP A 99 -13.68 0.10 -4.86
N ASN A 100 -13.29 -1.12 -4.55
CA ASN A 100 -12.26 -1.39 -3.56
C ASN A 100 -10.89 -0.86 -3.98
N ASN A 101 -10.60 -0.77 -5.28
CA ASN A 101 -9.33 -0.22 -5.77
C ASN A 101 -9.22 1.28 -5.46
N LEU A 102 -10.29 2.03 -5.65
CA LEU A 102 -10.30 3.46 -5.30
C LEU A 102 -10.19 3.68 -3.80
N LEU A 103 -10.88 2.85 -3.00
CA LEU A 103 -10.76 2.90 -1.54
C LEU A 103 -9.33 2.57 -1.10
N GLU A 104 -8.70 1.56 -1.70
CA GLU A 104 -7.31 1.20 -1.40
C GLU A 104 -6.35 2.35 -1.74
N MET A 105 -6.47 2.95 -2.93
CA MET A 105 -5.67 4.12 -3.30
C MET A 105 -5.86 5.28 -2.32
N LYS A 106 -7.11 5.55 -1.92
CA LYS A 106 -7.43 6.55 -0.90
C LYS A 106 -6.73 6.24 0.43
N GLY A 107 -6.81 5.01 0.91
CA GLY A 107 -6.17 4.57 2.16
C GLY A 107 -4.65 4.70 2.11
N ILE A 108 -4.02 4.30 1.00
CA ILE A 108 -2.57 4.46 0.79
C ILE A 108 -2.17 5.93 0.79
N CYS A 109 -2.94 6.80 0.11
CA CYS A 109 -2.66 8.23 0.10
C CYS A 109 -2.72 8.83 1.51
N LEU A 110 -3.74 8.49 2.30
CA LEU A 110 -3.89 8.95 3.68
C LEU A 110 -2.70 8.52 4.56
N ASP A 111 -2.24 7.28 4.41
CA ASP A 111 -1.03 6.78 5.09
C ASP A 111 0.20 7.65 4.72
N LYS A 112 0.43 7.86 3.42
CA LYS A 112 1.55 8.69 2.93
C LYS A 112 1.46 10.15 3.31
N LEU A 113 0.26 10.68 3.51
CA LEU A 113 -0.01 12.04 4.00
C LEU A 113 0.04 12.15 5.53
N GLN A 114 0.48 11.10 6.23
CA GLN A 114 0.58 11.08 7.70
C GLN A 114 -0.79 11.30 8.40
N GLN A 115 -1.85 10.76 7.80
CA GLN A 115 -3.21 10.73 8.35
C GLN A 115 -3.62 9.30 8.73
N PRO A 116 -2.93 8.68 9.71
CA PRO A 116 -3.10 7.25 10.00
C PRO A 116 -4.47 6.89 10.55
N LYS A 117 -5.15 7.80 11.26
CA LYS A 117 -6.50 7.53 11.79
C LYS A 117 -7.52 7.36 10.68
N GLU A 118 -7.46 8.23 9.68
CA GLU A 118 -8.31 8.21 8.50
C GLU A 118 -7.97 7.01 7.60
N ALA A 119 -6.69 6.70 7.45
CA ALA A 119 -6.23 5.52 6.73
C ALA A 119 -6.74 4.23 7.38
N ILE A 120 -6.69 4.12 8.72
CA ILE A 120 -7.24 2.98 9.47
C ILE A 120 -8.73 2.79 9.13
N ALA A 121 -9.54 3.85 9.19
CA ALA A 121 -10.98 3.73 8.89
C ALA A 121 -11.24 3.20 7.47
N VAL A 122 -10.43 3.61 6.49
CA VAL A 122 -10.53 3.09 5.12
C VAL A 122 -10.11 1.63 5.04
N PHE A 123 -9.02 1.22 5.68
CA PHE A 123 -8.56 -0.18 5.65
C PHE A 123 -9.43 -1.10 6.50
N GLU A 124 -10.06 -0.62 7.59
CA GLU A 124 -11.11 -1.35 8.32
C GLU A 124 -12.30 -1.66 7.40
N GLN A 125 -12.77 -0.65 6.65
CA GLN A 125 -13.83 -0.84 5.66
C GLN A 125 -13.44 -1.84 4.57
N LEU A 126 -12.22 -1.73 4.01
CA LEU A 126 -11.72 -2.64 2.99
C LEU A 126 -11.61 -4.06 3.51
N TYR A 127 -11.02 -4.26 4.69
CA TYR A 127 -10.85 -5.58 5.27
C TYR A 127 -12.19 -6.23 5.60
N SER A 128 -13.13 -5.48 6.18
CA SER A 128 -14.47 -6.01 6.48
C SER A 128 -15.20 -6.49 5.22
N LYS A 129 -15.05 -5.80 4.09
CA LYS A 129 -15.70 -6.15 2.81
C LYS A 129 -15.01 -7.29 2.06
N THR A 130 -13.69 -7.29 2.06
CA THR A 130 -12.92 -8.14 1.14
C THR A 130 -12.31 -9.37 1.80
N GLN A 131 -12.14 -9.33 3.13
CA GLN A 131 -11.37 -10.30 3.90
C GLN A 131 -9.97 -10.55 3.30
N ASN A 132 -9.40 -9.54 2.62
CA ASN A 132 -8.11 -9.64 1.97
C ASN A 132 -6.99 -9.50 2.99
N SER A 133 -6.06 -10.45 3.02
CA SER A 133 -4.92 -10.47 3.96
C SER A 133 -3.97 -9.29 3.79
N TYR A 134 -3.86 -8.71 2.58
CA TYR A 134 -3.09 -7.49 2.36
C TYR A 134 -3.73 -6.27 3.04
N HIS A 135 -5.07 -6.15 2.98
CA HIS A 135 -5.77 -5.07 3.71
C HIS A 135 -5.64 -5.22 5.22
N ALA A 136 -5.67 -6.46 5.73
CA ALA A 136 -5.41 -6.74 7.14
C ALA A 136 -3.97 -6.36 7.53
N TYR A 137 -2.99 -6.73 6.70
CA TYR A 137 -1.60 -6.34 6.91
C TYR A 137 -1.43 -4.82 7.00
N LYS A 138 -1.99 -4.07 6.04
CA LYS A 138 -1.95 -2.60 6.05
C LYS A 138 -2.64 -2.00 7.27
N LEU A 139 -3.78 -2.57 7.66
CA LEU A 139 -4.49 -2.17 8.86
C LEU A 139 -3.64 -2.38 10.12
N MET A 140 -3.00 -3.55 10.24
CA MET A 140 -2.12 -3.86 11.36
C MET A 140 -0.89 -2.93 11.43
N GLU A 141 -0.26 -2.62 10.28
CA GLU A 141 0.84 -1.65 10.21
C GLU A 141 0.43 -0.29 10.79
N LEU A 142 -0.72 0.21 10.36
CA LEU A 142 -1.25 1.51 10.80
C LEU A 142 -1.64 1.50 12.27
N GLN A 143 -2.36 0.45 12.73
CA GLN A 143 -2.76 0.29 14.13
C GLN A 143 -1.55 0.22 15.04
N TYR A 144 -0.53 -0.57 14.67
CA TYR A 144 0.73 -0.65 15.40
C TYR A 144 1.46 0.69 15.44
N GLY A 145 1.54 1.38 14.31
CA GLY A 145 2.21 2.67 14.17
C GLY A 145 1.67 3.75 15.12
N ILE A 146 0.36 3.77 15.37
CA ILE A 146 -0.28 4.70 16.31
C ILE A 146 -0.58 4.10 17.68
N LYS A 147 0.02 2.96 18.00
CA LYS A 147 -0.10 2.26 19.28
C LYS A 147 -1.52 1.79 19.66
N ARG A 148 -2.36 1.53 18.67
CA ARG A 148 -3.64 0.81 18.86
C ARG A 148 -3.37 -0.71 18.94
N LEU A 149 -2.57 -1.10 19.95
CA LEU A 149 -1.96 -2.43 20.03
C LEU A 149 -3.00 -3.56 20.20
N ALA A 150 -4.00 -3.35 21.03
CA ALA A 150 -5.06 -4.34 21.23
C ALA A 150 -5.86 -4.62 19.94
N GLU A 151 -6.10 -3.58 19.13
CA GLU A 151 -6.78 -3.72 17.84
C GLU A 151 -5.88 -4.38 16.81
N CYS A 152 -4.58 -4.07 16.79
CA CYS A 152 -3.60 -4.75 15.96
C CYS A 152 -3.58 -6.26 16.25
N VAL A 153 -3.55 -6.65 17.52
CA VAL A 153 -3.63 -8.06 17.94
C VAL A 153 -4.95 -8.71 17.49
N ALA A 154 -6.09 -8.02 17.68
CA ALA A 154 -7.39 -8.54 17.27
C ALA A 154 -7.47 -8.74 15.74
N THR A 155 -6.93 -7.79 14.94
CA THR A 155 -6.83 -7.92 13.49
C THR A 155 -5.94 -9.10 13.10
N GLY A 156 -4.79 -9.28 13.77
CA GLY A 156 -3.88 -10.40 13.57
C GLY A 156 -4.55 -11.75 13.82
N MET A 157 -5.25 -11.88 14.95
CA MET A 157 -6.01 -13.10 15.29
C MET A 157 -7.14 -13.41 14.29
N ALA A 158 -7.76 -12.38 13.73
CA ALA A 158 -8.82 -12.56 12.73
C ALA A 158 -8.24 -13.05 11.39
N VAL A 159 -7.13 -12.47 10.93
CA VAL A 159 -6.52 -12.83 9.66
C VAL A 159 -5.84 -14.20 9.69
N GLU A 160 -5.34 -14.66 10.84
CA GLU A 160 -4.74 -16.00 10.99
C GLU A 160 -5.70 -17.14 10.67
N LYS A 161 -7.01 -16.92 10.81
CA LYS A 161 -8.03 -17.92 10.48
C LYS A 161 -8.24 -18.10 8.99
N GLN A 162 -7.61 -17.26 8.16
CA GLN A 162 -7.74 -17.27 6.72
C GLN A 162 -6.70 -18.20 6.07
N THR A 163 -7.02 -18.68 4.88
CA THR A 163 -6.06 -19.40 4.05
C THR A 163 -5.18 -18.38 3.30
N PHE A 164 -3.88 -18.43 3.57
CA PHE A 164 -2.92 -17.59 2.86
C PHE A 164 -2.50 -18.24 1.55
N LYS A 165 -2.36 -17.42 0.52
CA LYS A 165 -1.83 -17.85 -0.76
C LYS A 165 -0.30 -17.68 -0.77
N PRO A 166 0.47 -18.73 -1.13
CA PRO A 166 1.93 -18.67 -1.10
C PRO A 166 2.56 -17.58 -1.98
N GLU A 167 1.86 -17.18 -3.04
CA GLU A 167 2.32 -16.12 -3.95
C GLU A 167 2.24 -14.72 -3.34
N TYR A 168 1.52 -14.53 -2.24
CA TYR A 168 1.40 -13.23 -1.59
C TYR A 168 2.68 -12.92 -0.80
N THR A 169 3.43 -11.97 -1.31
CA THR A 169 4.69 -11.52 -0.73
C THR A 169 4.67 -10.02 -0.47
N MET A 170 5.53 -9.57 0.43
CA MET A 170 5.76 -8.17 0.73
C MET A 170 7.25 -7.84 0.67
N THR A 171 7.56 -6.57 0.43
CA THR A 171 8.92 -6.03 0.57
C THR A 171 9.06 -5.29 1.88
N TYR A 172 10.26 -5.31 2.45
CA TYR A 172 10.61 -4.61 3.68
C TYR A 172 12.03 -4.06 3.60
N ASN A 173 12.35 -3.07 4.42
CA ASN A 173 13.68 -2.50 4.48
C ASN A 173 14.32 -2.78 5.84
N VAL A 174 15.62 -3.08 5.84
CA VAL A 174 16.48 -3.14 7.02
C VAL A 174 17.70 -2.29 6.72
N GLY A 175 17.75 -1.08 7.29
CA GLY A 175 18.71 -0.07 6.88
C GLY A 175 18.51 0.26 5.39
N GLU A 176 19.60 0.18 4.61
CA GLU A 176 19.57 0.43 3.16
C GLU A 176 19.23 -0.84 2.33
N GLN A 177 19.11 -1.99 2.96
CA GLN A 177 18.83 -3.25 2.28
C GLN A 177 17.33 -3.49 2.17
N MET A 178 16.87 -3.80 0.95
CA MET A 178 15.50 -4.21 0.68
C MET A 178 15.44 -5.74 0.66
N GLY A 179 14.55 -6.30 1.48
CA GLY A 179 14.22 -7.70 1.53
C GLY A 179 12.81 -7.98 1.02
N ARG A 180 12.53 -9.25 0.77
CA ARG A 180 11.22 -9.76 0.39
C ARG A 180 10.88 -10.98 1.23
N THR A 181 9.63 -11.08 1.69
CA THR A 181 9.14 -12.23 2.47
C THR A 181 7.68 -12.53 2.12
N TYR A 182 7.15 -13.63 2.65
CA TYR A 182 5.72 -13.93 2.54
C TYR A 182 4.89 -12.92 3.33
N LEU A 183 3.75 -12.51 2.79
CA LEU A 183 2.82 -11.60 3.48
C LEU A 183 2.41 -12.13 4.85
N GLN A 184 2.18 -13.45 4.97
CA GLN A 184 1.86 -14.11 6.23
C GLN A 184 2.98 -13.98 7.27
N ALA A 185 4.24 -14.08 6.86
CA ALA A 185 5.38 -13.87 7.76
C ALA A 185 5.42 -12.41 8.26
N GLY A 186 5.12 -11.45 7.37
CA GLY A 186 4.99 -10.04 7.75
C GLY A 186 3.88 -9.80 8.77
N ILE A 187 2.72 -10.41 8.58
CA ILE A 187 1.59 -10.37 9.54
C ILE A 187 2.02 -10.92 10.90
N PHE A 188 2.67 -12.09 10.93
CA PHE A 188 3.15 -12.67 12.19
C PHE A 188 4.18 -11.77 12.87
N ASN A 189 5.07 -11.14 12.11
CA ASN A 189 6.04 -10.22 12.69
C ASN A 189 5.37 -9.00 13.36
N ILE A 190 4.38 -8.35 12.69
CA ILE A 190 3.66 -7.22 13.29
C ILE A 190 2.84 -7.68 14.51
N HIS A 191 2.22 -8.85 14.44
CA HIS A 191 1.48 -9.41 15.58
C HIS A 191 2.41 -9.62 16.78
N GLY A 192 3.59 -10.19 16.55
CA GLY A 192 4.63 -10.35 17.57
C GLY A 192 5.06 -9.02 18.18
N LEU A 193 5.28 -7.99 17.37
CA LEU A 193 5.62 -6.64 17.84
C LEU A 193 4.53 -6.05 18.74
N ALA A 194 3.26 -6.15 18.33
CA ALA A 194 2.14 -5.65 19.11
C ALA A 194 2.00 -6.38 20.47
N LEU A 195 2.18 -7.70 20.48
CA LEU A 195 2.19 -8.50 21.70
C LEU A 195 3.37 -8.15 22.62
N TYR A 196 4.54 -7.92 22.05
CA TYR A 196 5.72 -7.51 22.81
C TYR A 196 5.51 -6.17 23.51
N ASP A 197 4.94 -5.17 22.79
CA ASP A 197 4.63 -3.86 23.35
C ASP A 197 3.50 -3.92 24.40
N LEU A 198 2.68 -4.97 24.40
CA LEU A 198 1.69 -5.28 25.43
C LEU A 198 2.26 -6.10 26.60
N ASP A 199 3.57 -6.27 26.70
CA ASP A 199 4.30 -7.11 27.68
C ASP A 199 3.94 -8.61 27.64
N ARG A 200 3.33 -9.09 26.55
CA ARG A 200 3.01 -10.50 26.28
C ARG A 200 4.18 -11.20 25.58
N LYS A 201 5.35 -11.17 26.23
CA LYS A 201 6.65 -11.57 25.63
C LYS A 201 6.70 -13.01 25.15
N ALA A 202 6.14 -13.95 25.94
CA ALA A 202 6.14 -15.37 25.55
C ALA A 202 5.35 -15.61 24.25
N GLU A 203 4.23 -14.93 24.06
CA GLU A 203 3.44 -15.02 22.84
C GLU A 203 4.11 -14.29 21.68
N ALA A 204 4.69 -13.12 21.91
CA ALA A 204 5.46 -12.38 20.92
C ALA A 204 6.57 -13.25 20.31
N LYS A 205 7.32 -13.97 21.17
CA LYS A 205 8.35 -14.91 20.72
C LYS A 205 7.80 -15.97 19.77
N GLN A 206 6.67 -16.58 20.12
CA GLN A 206 6.02 -17.59 19.28
C GLN A 206 5.67 -17.04 17.89
N TYR A 207 5.21 -15.79 17.81
CA TYR A 207 4.87 -15.17 16.53
C TYR A 207 6.09 -14.84 15.69
N PHE A 208 7.19 -14.39 16.28
CA PHE A 208 8.45 -14.23 15.55
C PHE A 208 8.99 -15.58 15.05
N GLU A 209 8.89 -16.62 15.85
CA GLU A 209 9.26 -17.99 15.45
C GLU A 209 8.36 -18.51 14.30
N LYS A 210 7.04 -18.31 14.38
CA LYS A 210 6.12 -18.61 13.25
C LYS A 210 6.51 -17.90 11.96
N ALA A 211 6.89 -16.62 12.03
CA ALA A 211 7.36 -15.87 10.87
C ALA A 211 8.63 -16.50 10.27
N LEU A 212 9.58 -16.93 11.10
CA LEU A 212 10.82 -17.57 10.69
C LEU A 212 10.66 -19.02 10.19
N VAL A 213 9.62 -19.72 10.63
CA VAL A 213 9.24 -21.03 10.05
C VAL A 213 8.78 -20.87 8.61
N LEU A 214 8.06 -19.79 8.30
CA LEU A 214 7.62 -19.49 6.92
C LEU A 214 8.78 -19.00 6.04
N ASP A 215 9.63 -18.17 6.60
CA ASP A 215 10.79 -17.62 5.89
C ASP A 215 11.96 -17.44 6.85
N SER A 216 12.85 -18.41 6.85
CA SER A 216 14.06 -18.39 7.71
C SER A 216 15.04 -17.26 7.38
N THR A 217 14.84 -16.53 6.27
CA THR A 217 15.67 -15.38 5.87
C THR A 217 15.07 -14.04 6.27
N PHE A 218 13.86 -14.00 6.83
CA PHE A 218 13.16 -12.76 7.17
C PHE A 218 13.89 -11.99 8.28
N MET A 219 14.63 -10.96 7.87
CA MET A 219 15.56 -10.23 8.75
C MET A 219 14.86 -9.51 9.90
N LEU A 220 13.67 -8.91 9.69
CA LEU A 220 12.98 -8.20 10.77
C LEU A 220 12.57 -9.14 11.90
N ALA A 221 12.03 -10.33 11.58
CA ALA A 221 11.66 -11.30 12.60
C ALA A 221 12.90 -11.84 13.36
N LYS A 222 14.03 -12.05 12.66
CA LYS A 222 15.30 -12.41 13.29
C LYS A 222 15.75 -11.36 14.30
N GLN A 223 15.82 -10.11 13.86
CA GLN A 223 16.26 -8.99 14.71
C GLN A 223 15.36 -8.83 15.95
N ASN A 224 14.05 -8.95 15.77
CA ASN A 224 13.11 -8.88 16.89
C ASN A 224 13.34 -10.00 17.91
N LEU A 225 13.52 -11.23 17.43
CA LEU A 225 13.77 -12.38 18.30
C LEU A 225 15.13 -12.28 19.02
N GLU A 226 16.16 -11.82 18.33
CA GLU A 226 17.49 -11.58 18.91
C GLU A 226 17.47 -10.47 19.96
N ALA A 227 16.76 -9.36 19.68
CA ALA A 227 16.58 -8.27 20.62
C ALA A 227 15.87 -8.74 21.90
N MET A 228 14.85 -9.59 21.80
CA MET A 228 14.18 -10.18 22.95
C MET A 228 15.15 -11.02 23.78
N LYS A 229 15.92 -11.91 23.15
CA LYS A 229 16.91 -12.77 23.84
C LYS A 229 18.00 -11.95 24.56
N ALA A 230 18.47 -10.87 23.91
CA ALA A 230 19.46 -9.98 24.51
C ALA A 230 18.95 -9.29 25.80
N ILE A 231 17.67 -8.84 25.77
CA ILE A 231 17.03 -8.23 26.95
C ILE A 231 16.81 -9.26 28.06
N GLU A 232 16.38 -10.48 27.75
CA GLU A 232 16.20 -11.57 28.69
C GLU A 232 17.55 -11.98 29.34
N ALA A 233 18.64 -11.91 28.59
CA ALA A 233 20.01 -12.21 29.10
C ALA A 233 20.63 -11.04 29.89
N GLY A 234 19.89 -9.93 30.12
CA GLY A 234 20.40 -8.78 30.88
C GLY A 234 21.37 -7.88 30.08
N ALA A 235 21.58 -8.13 28.81
CA ALA A 235 22.27 -7.22 27.91
C ALA A 235 21.34 -6.01 27.67
N GLY A 236 21.78 -4.80 28.06
CA GLY A 236 20.97 -3.58 27.96
C GLY A 236 20.35 -3.40 26.59
N LYS A 237 19.20 -2.70 26.53
CA LYS A 237 18.39 -2.51 25.31
C LYS A 237 19.27 -2.22 24.08
N PRO A 238 19.25 -3.05 23.03
CA PRO A 238 19.84 -2.67 21.76
C PRO A 238 19.17 -1.36 21.31
N LYS A 239 19.93 -0.40 20.79
CA LYS A 239 19.36 0.78 20.17
C LYS A 239 18.39 0.29 19.09
N ALA A 240 17.12 0.58 19.29
CA ALA A 240 16.07 0.22 18.33
C ALA A 240 16.32 1.00 17.02
N ASN A 241 16.95 0.33 16.07
CA ASN A 241 16.93 0.73 14.66
C ASN A 241 15.65 0.19 14.03
N ASN A 242 14.51 0.63 14.57
CA ASN A 242 13.23 0.43 13.88
C ASN A 242 12.98 1.67 13.01
N PRO A 243 13.24 1.63 11.72
CA PRO A 243 12.61 2.59 10.84
C PRO A 243 11.11 2.28 10.87
N SER A 244 10.30 3.30 11.18
CA SER A 244 8.85 3.23 11.00
C SER A 244 8.57 2.64 9.61
N PRO A 245 7.66 1.67 9.46
CA PRO A 245 7.26 1.19 8.15
C PRO A 245 6.77 2.40 7.34
N GLY A 246 7.45 2.74 6.25
CA GLY A 246 6.97 3.73 5.30
C GLY A 246 7.50 5.16 5.39
N ALA A 247 8.59 5.45 6.08
CA ALA A 247 9.24 6.76 5.91
C ALA A 247 9.82 6.87 4.47
N PRO A 248 9.42 7.89 3.69
CA PRO A 248 10.04 8.16 2.40
C PRO A 248 11.52 8.56 2.60
N PRO A 249 12.42 8.28 1.64
CA PRO A 249 13.79 8.75 1.70
C PRO A 249 13.80 10.29 1.82
N ALA A 250 14.56 10.81 2.76
CA ALA A 250 14.77 12.25 2.93
C ALA A 250 15.32 12.82 1.61
N ASN A 251 14.56 13.70 0.97
CA ASN A 251 15.02 14.50 -0.15
C ASN A 251 16.14 15.42 0.37
N LYS A 252 17.39 15.11 0.03
CA LYS A 252 18.47 16.10 0.11
C LYS A 252 18.20 17.11 -1.00
N GLN A 253 17.75 18.28 -0.62
CA GLN A 253 17.85 19.48 -1.45
C GLN A 253 19.30 19.96 -1.35
N ASP A 254 20.03 19.86 -2.43
CA ASP A 254 21.14 20.71 -2.81
C ASP A 254 20.73 21.51 -4.04
#